data_848f43067b42ebbb07291a5c28329092
#
_entry.id   848f43067b42ebbb07291a5c28329092
#
_cell.length_a   1.000
_cell.length_b   1.000
_cell.length_c   1.000
_cell.angle_alpha   90.00
_cell.angle_beta   90.00
_cell.angle_gamma   90.00
#
_symmetry.space_group_name_H-M   'P 1'
#
loop_
_entity.id
_entity.type
_entity.pdbx_description
1 polymer ?
#
loop_
_entity_poly.entity_id
_entity_poly.type
_entity_poly.pdbx_seq_one_letter_code
_entity_poly.pdbx_strand_id
1 'polypeptide(L)'
;AARQLLETETLLGGDMVLPAGRNPLPVPDATSPTGGADMDADAKAEALAELEQEVRRCERCGLCGSRTNVVFGEGDPSADILFVGEAPGQEEDRQGGPFVGRAGELLTKMIEAMGLSREQVYIGNVLKCRPPNNRTPAADEVAACWGHLVDQLAIIRPKVIITMGNPATRTLLDTRAGITRLRGQWQSLPEIGEGLGGTPVMPTFHPAYVLRQYTPDVRGKVWSDLRKVMEYLGLPGGR
;
A
#
# COMPACT_ATOMS: atom_id res chain seq x y z
N ALA A 1 -17.69 14.02 -22.16
CA ALA A 1 -17.21 13.12 -21.08
C ALA A 1 -15.67 13.07 -21.00
N ALA A 2 -14.93 13.18 -22.11
CA ALA A 2 -13.46 13.16 -22.11
C ALA A 2 -12.81 14.48 -21.62
N ARG A 3 -13.55 15.59 -21.63
CA ARG A 3 -13.04 16.92 -21.24
C ARG A 3 -13.04 17.16 -19.73
N GLN A 4 -13.88 16.48 -18.98
CA GLN A 4 -13.95 16.58 -17.50
C GLN A 4 -12.84 15.82 -16.75
N LEU A 5 -12.17 14.87 -17.42
CA LEU A 5 -11.05 14.12 -16.83
C LEU A 5 -9.73 14.89 -16.85
N LEU A 6 -9.60 15.87 -17.74
CA LEU A 6 -8.40 16.73 -17.84
C LEU A 6 -8.44 17.91 -16.86
N GLU A 7 -9.63 18.36 -16.45
CA GLU A 7 -9.78 19.51 -15.55
C GLU A 7 -9.50 19.20 -14.08
N THR A 8 -9.52 17.93 -13.67
CA THR A 8 -9.19 17.54 -12.29
C THR A 8 -7.68 17.43 -12.01
N GLU A 9 -6.85 17.39 -13.06
CA GLU A 9 -5.39 17.44 -12.88
C GLU A 9 -4.82 18.86 -12.79
N THR A 10 -5.59 19.87 -13.23
CA THR A 10 -5.11 21.26 -13.34
C THR A 10 -5.38 22.13 -12.11
N LEU A 11 -6.13 21.65 -11.12
CA LEU A 11 -6.56 22.46 -9.97
C LEU A 11 -5.66 22.39 -8.73
N LEU A 12 -4.52 21.68 -8.80
CA LEU A 12 -3.47 21.76 -7.78
C LEU A 12 -2.21 22.37 -8.38
N GLY A 13 -2.28 23.69 -8.57
CA GLY A 13 -1.28 24.51 -9.19
C GLY A 13 0.07 24.52 -8.48
N GLY A 14 1.11 24.66 -9.29
CA GLY A 14 2.47 24.98 -8.88
C GLY A 14 3.48 24.39 -9.83
N ASP A 15 3.83 25.15 -10.87
CA ASP A 15 5.01 24.90 -11.70
C ASP A 15 6.27 24.87 -10.83
N MET A 16 6.76 23.66 -10.55
CA MET A 16 8.13 23.46 -10.13
C MET A 16 8.76 22.43 -11.05
N VAL A 17 9.59 22.94 -11.96
CA VAL A 17 10.38 22.13 -12.88
C VAL A 17 11.32 21.25 -12.07
N LEU A 18 11.02 19.96 -11.98
CA LEU A 18 11.94 18.97 -11.46
C LEU A 18 12.97 18.62 -12.55
N PRO A 19 14.25 18.45 -12.20
CA PRO A 19 15.27 18.06 -13.16
C PRO A 19 14.92 16.73 -13.82
N ALA A 20 15.07 16.69 -15.14
CA ALA A 20 14.87 15.52 -15.97
C ALA A 20 15.88 14.42 -15.61
N GLY A 21 15.42 13.17 -15.55
CA GLY A 21 16.27 12.00 -15.71
C GLY A 21 16.80 11.39 -14.42
N ARG A 22 15.95 10.63 -13.70
CA ARG A 22 16.47 9.43 -13.05
C ARG A 22 16.16 8.25 -13.95
N ASN A 23 17.21 7.54 -14.38
CA ASN A 23 17.09 6.21 -14.97
C ASN A 23 16.25 5.33 -14.01
N PRO A 24 15.50 4.34 -14.53
CA PRO A 24 14.89 3.33 -13.65
C PRO A 24 15.99 2.80 -12.72
N LEU A 25 15.70 2.86 -11.40
CA LEU A 25 16.64 2.31 -10.42
C LEU A 25 16.93 0.86 -10.80
N PRO A 26 18.17 0.39 -10.67
CA PRO A 26 18.50 -1.03 -10.81
C PRO A 26 17.59 -1.82 -9.88
N VAL A 27 17.22 -3.03 -10.27
CA VAL A 27 16.50 -3.96 -9.40
C VAL A 27 17.29 -4.01 -8.09
N PRO A 28 16.67 -3.69 -6.93
CA PRO A 28 17.39 -3.74 -5.66
C PRO A 28 17.99 -5.13 -5.49
N ASP A 29 19.25 -5.21 -5.05
CA ASP A 29 19.86 -6.49 -4.72
C ASP A 29 19.07 -7.12 -3.57
N ALA A 30 18.77 -8.41 -3.66
CA ALA A 30 17.97 -9.16 -2.68
C ALA A 30 18.68 -9.34 -1.31
N THR A 31 19.71 -8.53 -1.06
CA THR A 31 20.37 -8.48 0.25
C THR A 31 19.48 -7.69 1.19
N SER A 32 18.83 -8.40 2.11
CA SER A 32 17.97 -7.86 3.18
C SER A 32 18.60 -6.64 3.86
N PRO A 33 17.81 -5.61 4.21
CA PRO A 33 18.30 -4.52 5.04
C PRO A 33 18.79 -5.09 6.37
N THR A 34 20.09 -4.98 6.60
CA THR A 34 20.73 -5.38 7.85
C THR A 34 20.51 -4.32 8.89
N GLY A 35 19.74 -4.62 9.94
CA GLY A 35 19.71 -3.78 11.14
C GLY A 35 18.35 -3.73 11.85
N GLY A 36 18.07 -4.68 12.67
CA GLY A 36 16.98 -4.72 13.65
C GLY A 36 16.90 -6.12 14.22
N ALA A 37 16.71 -6.26 15.53
CA ALA A 37 16.59 -7.58 16.16
C ALA A 37 15.54 -8.41 15.40
N ASP A 38 15.95 -9.57 14.94
CA ASP A 38 15.07 -10.53 14.24
C ASP A 38 14.03 -11.02 15.27
N MET A 39 12.86 -10.37 15.27
CA MET A 39 11.72 -10.86 16.02
C MET A 39 11.27 -12.17 15.37
N ASP A 40 11.07 -13.22 16.16
CA ASP A 40 10.42 -14.43 15.66
C ASP A 40 8.94 -14.18 15.32
N ALA A 41 8.29 -15.14 14.68
CA ALA A 41 6.91 -14.98 14.20
C ALA A 41 5.93 -14.72 15.35
N ASP A 42 6.12 -15.36 16.49
CA ASP A 42 5.24 -15.22 17.66
C ASP A 42 5.39 -13.82 18.28
N ALA A 43 6.62 -13.34 18.43
CA ALA A 43 6.88 -11.97 18.91
C ALA A 43 6.32 -10.89 17.96
N LYS A 44 6.39 -11.09 16.65
CA LYS A 44 5.75 -10.19 15.66
C LYS A 44 4.23 -10.19 15.79
N ALA A 45 3.63 -11.37 15.96
CA ALA A 45 2.19 -11.50 16.15
C ALA A 45 1.72 -10.78 17.42
N GLU A 46 2.45 -10.95 18.54
CA GLU A 46 2.16 -10.28 19.80
C GLU A 46 2.30 -8.75 19.66
N ALA A 47 3.39 -8.27 19.09
CA ALA A 47 3.61 -6.83 18.86
C ALA A 47 2.54 -6.20 17.96
N LEU A 48 2.09 -6.90 16.89
CA LEU A 48 0.99 -6.42 16.06
C LEU A 48 -0.34 -6.40 16.81
N ALA A 49 -0.59 -7.39 17.68
CA ALA A 49 -1.81 -7.43 18.49
C ALA A 49 -1.85 -6.29 19.52
N GLU A 50 -0.73 -5.95 20.12
CA GLU A 50 -0.60 -4.79 21.03
C GLU A 50 -0.83 -3.48 20.28
N LEU A 51 -0.16 -3.30 19.13
CA LEU A 51 -0.34 -2.14 18.28
C LEU A 51 -1.79 -2.00 17.80
N GLU A 52 -2.45 -3.11 17.45
CA GLU A 52 -3.87 -3.10 17.06
C GLU A 52 -4.77 -2.58 18.18
N GLN A 53 -4.53 -3.00 19.44
CA GLN A 53 -5.28 -2.52 20.60
C GLN A 53 -5.12 -1.01 20.79
N GLU A 54 -3.91 -0.46 20.58
CA GLU A 54 -3.66 0.98 20.62
C GLU A 54 -4.43 1.69 19.50
N VAL A 55 -4.30 1.20 18.25
CA VAL A 55 -4.92 1.81 17.08
C VAL A 55 -6.45 1.78 17.15
N ARG A 56 -7.05 0.75 17.74
CA ARG A 56 -8.50 0.67 17.97
C ARG A 56 -9.02 1.80 18.86
N ARG A 57 -8.19 2.33 19.77
CA ARG A 57 -8.51 3.44 20.67
C ARG A 57 -8.02 4.81 20.16
N CYS A 58 -7.45 4.86 18.95
CA CYS A 58 -6.83 6.07 18.42
C CYS A 58 -7.87 7.18 18.18
N GLU A 59 -7.56 8.38 18.67
CA GLU A 59 -8.35 9.61 18.50
C GLU A 59 -7.50 10.76 17.92
N ARG A 60 -6.40 10.44 17.21
CA ARG A 60 -5.41 11.42 16.73
C ARG A 60 -5.94 12.35 15.62
N CYS A 61 -7.08 12.03 14.97
CA CYS A 61 -7.69 12.87 13.94
C CYS A 61 -9.22 12.76 13.94
N GLY A 62 -9.90 13.65 13.23
CA GLY A 62 -11.36 13.72 13.18
C GLY A 62 -12.07 12.49 12.62
N LEU A 63 -11.38 11.58 11.96
CA LEU A 63 -11.98 10.35 11.42
C LEU A 63 -12.46 9.39 12.52
N CYS A 64 -11.93 9.50 13.73
CA CYS A 64 -12.37 8.68 14.86
C CYS A 64 -13.84 8.86 15.19
N GLY A 65 -14.38 10.08 14.98
CA GLY A 65 -15.79 10.39 15.25
C GLY A 65 -16.77 9.87 14.20
N SER A 66 -16.30 9.44 13.03
CA SER A 66 -17.16 9.01 11.91
C SER A 66 -16.97 7.55 11.51
N ARG A 67 -15.93 6.87 11.97
CA ARG A 67 -15.70 5.46 11.70
C ARG A 67 -16.70 4.58 12.44
N THR A 68 -17.08 3.46 11.86
CA THR A 68 -17.77 2.36 12.54
C THR A 68 -16.75 1.43 13.20
N ASN A 69 -15.73 1.04 12.45
CA ASN A 69 -14.62 0.23 12.93
C ASN A 69 -13.27 0.82 12.51
N VAL A 70 -12.25 0.52 13.28
CA VAL A 70 -10.88 0.64 12.83
C VAL A 70 -10.56 -0.55 11.89
N VAL A 71 -9.93 -0.27 10.77
CA VAL A 71 -9.42 -1.28 9.84
C VAL A 71 -7.90 -1.30 9.97
N PHE A 72 -7.41 -2.13 10.88
CA PHE A 72 -5.98 -2.16 11.23
C PHE A 72 -5.12 -2.69 10.10
N GLY A 73 -5.49 -3.81 9.56
CA GLY A 73 -4.77 -4.64 8.59
C GLY A 73 -4.94 -6.10 8.96
N GLU A 74 -4.60 -7.02 8.06
CA GLU A 74 -4.69 -8.46 8.30
C GLU A 74 -3.65 -9.22 7.48
N GLY A 75 -3.28 -10.41 7.92
CA GLY A 75 -2.39 -11.33 7.24
C GLY A 75 -1.27 -11.86 8.12
N ASP A 76 -0.23 -12.39 7.51
CA ASP A 76 0.92 -12.97 8.20
C ASP A 76 1.81 -11.86 8.80
N PRO A 77 2.07 -11.87 10.13
CA PRO A 77 3.03 -10.97 10.77
C PRO A 77 4.45 -11.05 10.19
N SER A 78 4.79 -12.14 9.54
CA SER A 78 6.09 -12.40 8.90
C SER A 78 6.02 -12.40 7.38
N ALA A 79 4.98 -11.79 6.80
CA ALA A 79 4.77 -11.76 5.36
C ALA A 79 5.94 -11.15 4.59
N ASP A 80 6.37 -11.82 3.52
CA ASP A 80 7.35 -11.28 2.57
C ASP A 80 6.77 -10.13 1.73
N ILE A 81 5.43 -10.09 1.54
CA ILE A 81 4.72 -9.09 0.74
C ILE A 81 3.70 -8.34 1.60
N LEU A 82 3.82 -7.02 1.61
CA LEU A 82 2.81 -6.14 2.21
C LEU A 82 2.11 -5.33 1.12
N PHE A 83 0.78 -5.47 1.02
CA PHE A 83 -0.08 -4.66 0.16
C PHE A 83 -0.58 -3.43 0.91
N VAL A 84 -0.37 -2.25 0.35
CA VAL A 84 -0.79 -0.98 0.97
C VAL A 84 -1.75 -0.23 0.06
N GLY A 85 -2.98 -0.01 0.53
CA GLY A 85 -3.98 0.87 -0.07
C GLY A 85 -4.01 2.25 0.59
N GLU A 86 -4.99 3.07 0.18
CA GLU A 86 -5.17 4.44 0.68
C GLU A 86 -5.88 4.48 2.04
N ALA A 87 -7.10 4.01 2.08
CA ALA A 87 -8.00 4.09 3.24
C ALA A 87 -9.11 3.03 3.13
N PRO A 88 -9.76 2.68 4.25
CA PRO A 88 -10.94 1.82 4.24
C PRO A 88 -12.10 2.41 3.45
N GLY A 89 -12.80 1.57 2.71
CA GLY A 89 -14.10 1.87 2.12
C GLY A 89 -15.26 1.54 3.06
N GLN A 90 -16.47 1.59 2.54
CA GLN A 90 -17.70 1.38 3.34
C GLN A 90 -17.81 -0.05 3.89
N GLU A 91 -17.50 -1.05 3.08
CA GLU A 91 -17.58 -2.44 3.53
C GLU A 91 -16.47 -2.76 4.54
N GLU A 92 -15.28 -2.20 4.34
CA GLU A 92 -14.16 -2.32 5.26
C GLU A 92 -14.49 -1.69 6.63
N ASP A 93 -15.06 -0.48 6.63
CA ASP A 93 -15.50 0.20 7.85
C ASP A 93 -16.60 -0.58 8.59
N ARG A 94 -17.54 -1.19 7.83
CA ARG A 94 -18.61 -2.00 8.41
C ARG A 94 -18.13 -3.31 9.02
N GLN A 95 -17.14 -3.97 8.39
CA GLN A 95 -16.67 -5.32 8.76
C GLN A 95 -15.41 -5.30 9.63
N GLY A 96 -14.62 -4.21 9.60
CA GLY A 96 -13.36 -4.08 10.34
C GLY A 96 -12.15 -4.73 9.65
N GLY A 97 -12.33 -5.39 8.50
CA GLY A 97 -11.26 -6.02 7.72
C GLY A 97 -10.82 -5.18 6.51
N PRO A 98 -9.54 -5.22 6.09
CA PRO A 98 -9.07 -4.51 4.91
C PRO A 98 -9.48 -5.25 3.63
N PHE A 99 -9.88 -4.49 2.60
CA PHE A 99 -10.18 -5.05 1.29
C PHE A 99 -11.17 -6.24 1.32
N VAL A 100 -12.34 -6.04 1.96
CA VAL A 100 -13.44 -7.02 2.05
C VAL A 100 -14.59 -6.75 1.08
N GLY A 101 -14.62 -5.58 0.41
CA GLY A 101 -15.59 -5.24 -0.62
C GLY A 101 -15.13 -5.72 -2.02
N ARG A 102 -15.85 -5.29 -3.07
CA ARG A 102 -15.59 -5.67 -4.48
C ARG A 102 -14.14 -5.46 -4.92
N ALA A 103 -13.49 -4.38 -4.46
CA ALA A 103 -12.08 -4.13 -4.71
C ALA A 103 -11.20 -5.17 -4.03
N GLY A 104 -11.58 -5.61 -2.84
CA GLY A 104 -10.92 -6.66 -2.08
C GLY A 104 -11.05 -8.03 -2.74
N GLU A 105 -12.22 -8.38 -3.27
CA GLU A 105 -12.40 -9.62 -4.05
C GLU A 105 -11.45 -9.67 -5.25
N LEU A 106 -11.24 -8.54 -5.92
CA LEU A 106 -10.25 -8.48 -7.00
C LEU A 106 -8.83 -8.61 -6.47
N LEU A 107 -8.49 -7.98 -5.35
CA LEU A 107 -7.18 -8.13 -4.72
C LEU A 107 -6.92 -9.60 -4.35
N THR A 108 -7.91 -10.29 -3.78
CA THR A 108 -7.81 -11.73 -3.48
C THR A 108 -7.45 -12.54 -4.73
N LYS A 109 -8.16 -12.30 -5.86
CA LYS A 109 -7.83 -12.96 -7.13
C LYS A 109 -6.44 -12.62 -7.65
N MET A 110 -5.94 -11.40 -7.40
CA MET A 110 -4.58 -11.01 -7.76
C MET A 110 -3.55 -11.78 -6.93
N ILE A 111 -3.78 -11.92 -5.62
CA ILE A 111 -2.93 -12.70 -4.70
C ILE A 111 -2.94 -14.18 -5.08
N GLU A 112 -4.11 -14.75 -5.33
CA GLU A 112 -4.27 -16.14 -5.79
C GLU A 112 -3.55 -16.40 -7.13
N ALA A 113 -3.59 -15.44 -8.05
CA ALA A 113 -2.86 -15.54 -9.32
C ALA A 113 -1.34 -15.50 -9.13
N MET A 114 -0.84 -14.95 -8.03
CA MET A 114 0.57 -15.03 -7.63
C MET A 114 0.93 -16.38 -6.98
N GLY A 115 -0.03 -17.27 -6.78
CA GLY A 115 0.15 -18.57 -6.10
C GLY A 115 0.16 -18.44 -4.58
N LEU A 116 -0.38 -17.36 -4.03
CA LEU A 116 -0.44 -17.07 -2.60
C LEU A 116 -1.89 -17.00 -2.13
N SER A 117 -2.09 -17.07 -0.81
CA SER A 117 -3.37 -16.77 -0.15
C SER A 117 -3.29 -15.45 0.63
N ARG A 118 -4.44 -14.93 1.08
CA ARG A 118 -4.49 -13.69 1.88
C ARG A 118 -3.73 -13.85 3.19
N GLU A 119 -3.75 -15.04 3.76
CA GLU A 119 -3.09 -15.40 5.02
C GLU A 119 -1.55 -15.47 4.89
N GLN A 120 -1.01 -15.53 3.68
CA GLN A 120 0.44 -15.58 3.41
C GLN A 120 1.04 -14.21 3.10
N VAL A 121 0.22 -13.18 2.98
CA VAL A 121 0.64 -11.79 2.74
C VAL A 121 0.10 -10.92 3.86
N TYR A 122 0.56 -9.68 3.97
CA TYR A 122 -0.10 -8.70 4.84
C TYR A 122 -0.79 -7.63 4.01
N ILE A 123 -2.00 -7.23 4.41
CA ILE A 123 -2.83 -6.26 3.69
C ILE A 123 -3.21 -5.14 4.64
N GLY A 124 -2.94 -3.90 4.24
CA GLY A 124 -3.30 -2.74 5.03
C GLY A 124 -3.53 -1.48 4.18
N ASN A 125 -3.74 -0.39 4.86
CA ASN A 125 -3.92 0.93 4.27
C ASN A 125 -3.05 1.97 4.98
N VAL A 126 -2.82 3.11 4.33
CA VAL A 126 -2.22 4.28 4.97
C VAL A 126 -3.08 4.75 6.13
N LEU A 127 -4.39 4.94 5.91
CA LEU A 127 -5.34 5.26 6.96
C LEU A 127 -6.00 4.03 7.54
N LYS A 128 -6.25 4.06 8.85
CA LYS A 128 -6.97 2.98 9.57
C LYS A 128 -8.45 3.26 9.77
N CYS A 129 -8.90 4.45 9.40
CA CYS A 129 -10.29 4.89 9.51
C CYS A 129 -10.81 5.36 8.16
N ARG A 130 -12.10 5.12 7.90
CA ARG A 130 -12.76 5.52 6.66
C ARG A 130 -13.02 7.03 6.62
N PRO A 131 -12.59 7.77 5.60
CA PRO A 131 -13.03 9.15 5.38
C PRO A 131 -14.52 9.19 5.00
N PRO A 132 -15.31 10.19 5.50
CA PRO A 132 -16.70 10.34 5.16
C PRO A 132 -16.93 10.33 3.64
N ASN A 133 -17.94 9.56 3.18
CA ASN A 133 -18.29 9.39 1.76
C ASN A 133 -17.13 8.89 0.87
N ASN A 134 -16.14 8.22 1.44
CA ASN A 134 -14.91 7.76 0.76
C ASN A 134 -14.18 8.91 0.02
N ARG A 135 -14.20 10.12 0.58
CA ARG A 135 -13.41 11.23 0.03
C ARG A 135 -11.92 10.95 0.15
N THR A 136 -11.15 11.63 -0.64
CA THR A 136 -9.69 11.62 -0.46
C THR A 136 -9.33 12.08 0.96
N PRO A 137 -8.41 11.37 1.64
CA PRO A 137 -7.89 11.78 2.93
C PRO A 137 -7.28 13.19 2.91
N ALA A 138 -7.49 13.95 3.97
CA ALA A 138 -6.79 15.22 4.17
C ALA A 138 -5.35 14.98 4.62
N ALA A 139 -4.47 15.95 4.37
CA ALA A 139 -3.05 15.81 4.68
C ALA A 139 -2.77 15.63 6.19
N ASP A 140 -3.53 16.30 7.04
CA ASP A 140 -3.48 16.17 8.49
C ASP A 140 -3.98 14.80 8.97
N GLU A 141 -4.98 14.21 8.33
CA GLU A 141 -5.45 12.85 8.61
C GLU A 141 -4.38 11.81 8.27
N VAL A 142 -3.72 11.98 7.11
CA VAL A 142 -2.58 11.14 6.71
C VAL A 142 -1.45 11.27 7.70
N ALA A 143 -1.05 12.49 8.05
CA ALA A 143 0.04 12.74 8.99
C ALA A 143 -0.24 12.14 10.39
N ALA A 144 -1.48 12.29 10.89
CA ALA A 144 -1.88 11.73 12.18
C ALA A 144 -1.91 10.19 12.20
N CYS A 145 -2.19 9.54 11.06
CA CYS A 145 -2.30 8.08 10.95
C CYS A 145 -0.99 7.41 10.52
N TRP A 146 -0.05 8.17 9.97
CA TRP A 146 1.19 7.68 9.36
C TRP A 146 2.02 6.79 10.28
N GLY A 147 2.18 7.19 11.56
CA GLY A 147 2.95 6.44 12.53
C GLY A 147 2.48 4.99 12.67
N HIS A 148 1.17 4.75 12.64
CA HIS A 148 0.62 3.38 12.73
C HIS A 148 1.06 2.47 11.56
N LEU A 149 1.19 3.00 10.35
CA LEU A 149 1.71 2.22 9.23
C LEU A 149 3.22 2.00 9.35
N VAL A 150 3.97 3.00 9.82
CA VAL A 150 5.42 2.86 10.07
C VAL A 150 5.68 1.79 11.12
N ASP A 151 4.91 1.78 12.22
CA ASP A 151 5.02 0.77 13.27
C ASP A 151 4.71 -0.64 12.74
N GLN A 152 3.67 -0.79 11.91
CA GLN A 152 3.39 -2.05 11.23
C GLN A 152 4.55 -2.50 10.31
N LEU A 153 5.11 -1.59 9.53
CA LEU A 153 6.25 -1.88 8.67
C LEU A 153 7.48 -2.32 9.48
N ALA A 154 7.72 -1.67 10.62
CA ALA A 154 8.84 -1.99 11.52
C ALA A 154 8.72 -3.38 12.16
N ILE A 155 7.49 -3.81 12.46
CA ILE A 155 7.22 -5.15 13.02
C ILE A 155 7.29 -6.21 11.92
N ILE A 156 6.56 -6.00 10.80
CA ILE A 156 6.42 -7.00 9.73
C ILE A 156 7.73 -7.20 8.98
N ARG A 157 8.44 -6.11 8.64
CA ARG A 157 9.67 -6.07 7.82
C ARG A 157 9.53 -6.86 6.50
N PRO A 158 8.58 -6.47 5.64
CA PRO A 158 8.36 -7.18 4.39
C PRO A 158 9.56 -7.05 3.46
N LYS A 159 9.82 -8.06 2.64
CA LYS A 159 10.83 -8.00 1.57
C LYS A 159 10.41 -7.08 0.42
N VAL A 160 9.09 -6.95 0.20
CA VAL A 160 8.52 -6.09 -0.85
C VAL A 160 7.23 -5.45 -0.36
N ILE A 161 7.06 -4.15 -0.66
CA ILE A 161 5.80 -3.43 -0.48
C ILE A 161 5.15 -3.22 -1.84
N ILE A 162 3.90 -3.60 -2.01
CA ILE A 162 3.09 -3.30 -3.19
C ILE A 162 2.14 -2.16 -2.85
N THR A 163 2.36 -0.97 -3.41
CA THR A 163 1.47 0.17 -3.21
C THR A 163 0.39 0.21 -4.28
N MET A 164 -0.87 0.32 -3.85
CA MET A 164 -2.03 0.27 -4.73
C MET A 164 -2.65 1.68 -4.92
N GLY A 165 -2.43 2.25 -6.10
CA GLY A 165 -2.98 3.55 -6.49
C GLY A 165 -2.13 4.75 -6.06
N ASN A 166 -2.57 5.92 -6.51
CA ASN A 166 -1.84 7.17 -6.36
C ASN A 166 -1.58 7.57 -4.90
N PRO A 167 -2.63 7.60 -4.02
CA PRO A 167 -2.43 8.12 -2.67
C PRO A 167 -1.45 7.28 -1.86
N ALA A 168 -1.61 5.96 -1.83
CA ALA A 168 -0.70 5.07 -1.13
C ALA A 168 0.74 5.21 -1.64
N THR A 169 0.92 5.23 -2.97
CA THR A 169 2.23 5.38 -3.61
C THR A 169 2.89 6.71 -3.26
N ARG A 170 2.13 7.81 -3.35
CA ARG A 170 2.67 9.15 -3.05
C ARG A 170 3.05 9.31 -1.58
N THR A 171 2.24 8.76 -0.69
CA THR A 171 2.51 8.82 0.76
C THR A 171 3.75 8.00 1.13
N LEU A 172 3.85 6.75 0.66
CA LEU A 172 4.99 5.90 1.01
C LEU A 172 6.32 6.38 0.40
N LEU A 173 6.27 6.90 -0.83
CA LEU A 173 7.47 7.30 -1.56
C LEU A 173 7.81 8.80 -1.42
N ASP A 174 7.02 9.55 -0.66
CA ASP A 174 7.11 11.01 -0.55
C ASP A 174 7.31 11.68 -1.91
N THR A 175 6.42 11.37 -2.88
CA THR A 175 6.55 11.81 -4.26
C THR A 175 5.28 12.46 -4.78
N ARG A 176 5.42 13.41 -5.71
CA ARG A 176 4.30 13.99 -6.47
C ARG A 176 4.03 13.29 -7.79
N ALA A 177 4.87 12.33 -8.17
CA ALA A 177 4.71 11.60 -9.42
C ALA A 177 3.41 10.78 -9.43
N GLY A 178 2.78 10.68 -10.61
CA GLY A 178 1.54 9.92 -10.78
C GLY A 178 1.77 8.43 -10.92
N ILE A 179 0.76 7.63 -10.53
CA ILE A 179 0.82 6.17 -10.60
C ILE A 179 1.05 5.65 -12.03
N THR A 180 0.55 6.32 -13.04
CA THR A 180 0.76 5.95 -14.45
C THR A 180 2.22 5.98 -14.85
N ARG A 181 3.02 6.83 -14.21
CA ARG A 181 4.47 6.93 -14.43
C ARG A 181 5.24 5.95 -13.56
N LEU A 182 4.80 5.73 -12.32
CA LEU A 182 5.54 4.94 -11.33
C LEU A 182 5.22 3.44 -11.38
N ARG A 183 3.99 3.06 -11.81
CA ARG A 183 3.59 1.66 -11.82
C ARG A 183 4.57 0.78 -12.62
N GLY A 184 4.81 -0.39 -12.09
CA GLY A 184 5.67 -1.37 -12.73
C GLY A 184 7.16 -1.00 -12.79
N GLN A 185 7.56 0.03 -12.08
CA GLN A 185 8.97 0.39 -11.90
C GLN A 185 9.33 0.23 -10.43
N TRP A 186 10.41 -0.49 -10.15
CA TRP A 186 10.93 -0.61 -8.81
C TRP A 186 11.27 0.76 -8.24
N GLN A 187 10.85 0.97 -7.02
CA GLN A 187 11.17 2.13 -6.21
C GLN A 187 11.82 1.62 -4.92
N SER A 188 12.42 2.53 -4.18
CA SER A 188 12.99 2.26 -2.86
C SER A 188 12.23 3.08 -1.83
N LEU A 189 11.84 2.45 -0.72
CA LEU A 189 11.21 3.15 0.39
C LEU A 189 12.20 4.18 0.94
N PRO A 190 11.80 5.47 1.11
CA PRO A 190 12.62 6.43 1.84
C PRO A 190 12.90 5.97 3.28
N GLU A 191 13.88 6.57 3.94
CA GLU A 191 14.07 6.32 5.38
C GLU A 191 12.92 6.98 6.16
N ILE A 192 11.97 6.16 6.59
CA ILE A 192 10.75 6.57 7.32
C ILE A 192 10.69 6.03 8.74
N GLY A 193 11.65 5.20 9.10
CA GLY A 193 11.80 4.56 10.40
C GLY A 193 13.06 3.70 10.39
N GLU A 194 13.63 3.45 11.54
CA GLU A 194 14.93 2.78 11.70
C GLU A 194 15.00 1.44 10.94
N GLY A 195 15.88 1.39 9.94
CA GLY A 195 16.12 0.20 9.11
C GLY A 195 14.98 -0.17 8.15
N LEU A 196 14.08 0.76 7.81
CA LEU A 196 13.04 0.56 6.80
C LEU A 196 13.44 1.12 5.43
N GLY A 197 14.37 2.07 5.39
CA GLY A 197 14.89 2.63 4.15
C GLY A 197 15.48 1.56 3.25
N GLY A 198 15.28 1.72 1.93
CA GLY A 198 15.77 0.76 0.96
C GLY A 198 14.82 -0.40 0.65
N THR A 199 13.81 -0.66 1.46
CA THR A 199 12.81 -1.71 1.17
C THR A 199 12.24 -1.52 -0.23
N PRO A 200 12.26 -2.56 -1.09
CA PRO A 200 11.71 -2.50 -2.44
C PRO A 200 10.22 -2.20 -2.46
N VAL A 201 9.82 -1.25 -3.29
CA VAL A 201 8.41 -0.87 -3.47
C VAL A 201 8.01 -1.06 -4.93
N MET A 202 6.91 -1.77 -5.18
CA MET A 202 6.29 -1.92 -6.50
C MET A 202 4.95 -1.19 -6.54
N PRO A 203 4.88 0.00 -7.16
CA PRO A 203 3.62 0.69 -7.40
C PRO A 203 2.78 -0.01 -8.46
N THR A 204 1.48 -0.15 -8.21
CA THR A 204 0.52 -0.66 -9.20
C THR A 204 -0.82 0.06 -9.13
N PHE A 205 -1.74 -0.23 -10.04
CA PHE A 205 -3.08 0.35 -10.00
C PHE A 205 -3.90 -0.20 -8.84
N HIS A 206 -4.73 0.67 -8.25
CA HIS A 206 -5.67 0.25 -7.20
C HIS A 206 -6.74 -0.69 -7.77
N PRO A 207 -7.12 -1.78 -7.08
CA PRO A 207 -8.14 -2.71 -7.56
C PRO A 207 -9.47 -2.04 -7.94
N ALA A 208 -9.91 -1.02 -7.20
CA ALA A 208 -11.11 -0.25 -7.56
C ALA A 208 -10.97 0.51 -8.90
N TYR A 209 -9.78 0.98 -9.25
CA TYR A 209 -9.53 1.55 -10.57
C TYR A 209 -9.62 0.48 -11.67
N VAL A 210 -9.01 -0.67 -11.44
CA VAL A 210 -9.08 -1.81 -12.37
C VAL A 210 -10.52 -2.23 -12.62
N LEU A 211 -11.36 -2.28 -11.59
CA LEU A 211 -12.79 -2.61 -11.74
C LEU A 211 -13.55 -1.59 -12.60
N ARG A 212 -13.24 -0.29 -12.47
CA ARG A 212 -13.85 0.76 -13.29
C ARG A 212 -13.37 0.74 -14.73
N GLN A 213 -12.13 0.35 -14.96
CA GLN A 213 -11.44 0.29 -16.26
C GLN A 213 -11.08 -1.16 -16.61
N TYR A 214 -12.08 -2.06 -16.56
CA TYR A 214 -11.86 -3.52 -16.67
C TYR A 214 -11.52 -3.95 -18.10
N THR A 215 -10.41 -3.46 -18.63
CA THR A 215 -9.90 -3.80 -19.97
C THR A 215 -8.75 -4.82 -19.89
N PRO A 216 -8.50 -5.60 -20.95
CA PRO A 216 -7.34 -6.49 -21.01
C PRO A 216 -6.01 -5.74 -20.81
N ASP A 217 -5.89 -4.52 -21.34
CA ASP A 217 -4.69 -3.67 -21.19
C ASP A 217 -4.42 -3.32 -19.72
N VAL A 218 -5.43 -2.80 -18.99
CA VAL A 218 -5.27 -2.42 -17.58
C VAL A 218 -4.95 -3.64 -16.72
N ARG A 219 -5.65 -4.77 -16.94
CA ARG A 219 -5.37 -6.02 -16.24
C ARG A 219 -3.96 -6.55 -16.54
N GLY A 220 -3.56 -6.51 -17.81
CA GLY A 220 -2.22 -6.92 -18.23
C GLY A 220 -1.11 -6.08 -17.61
N LYS A 221 -1.34 -4.77 -17.45
CA LYS A 221 -0.40 -3.88 -16.75
C LYS A 221 -0.23 -4.27 -15.29
N VAL A 222 -1.32 -4.48 -14.56
CA VAL A 222 -1.27 -4.93 -13.16
C VAL A 222 -0.55 -6.29 -13.05
N TRP A 223 -0.92 -7.24 -13.91
CA TRP A 223 -0.28 -8.54 -13.92
C TRP A 223 1.22 -8.45 -14.19
N SER A 224 1.63 -7.60 -15.12
CA SER A 224 3.06 -7.33 -15.39
C SER A 224 3.79 -6.77 -14.17
N ASP A 225 3.13 -5.93 -13.34
CA ASP A 225 3.73 -5.40 -12.12
C ASP A 225 3.93 -6.51 -11.08
N LEU A 226 2.89 -7.32 -10.86
CA LEU A 226 2.93 -8.44 -9.91
C LEU A 226 3.93 -9.51 -10.31
N ARG A 227 4.04 -9.82 -11.61
CA ARG A 227 5.06 -10.77 -12.09
C ARG A 227 6.50 -10.35 -11.75
N LYS A 228 6.80 -9.06 -11.79
CA LYS A 228 8.11 -8.56 -11.36
C LYS A 228 8.37 -8.81 -9.87
N VAL A 229 7.34 -8.69 -9.05
CA VAL A 229 7.43 -9.02 -7.61
C VAL A 229 7.64 -10.53 -7.42
N MET A 230 6.88 -11.36 -8.16
CA MET A 230 7.04 -12.81 -8.12
C MET A 230 8.46 -13.24 -8.56
N GLU A 231 8.97 -12.65 -9.64
CA GLU A 231 10.33 -12.90 -10.12
C GLU A 231 11.39 -12.50 -9.09
N TYR A 232 11.24 -11.33 -8.47
CA TYR A 232 12.15 -10.83 -7.43
C TYR A 232 12.18 -11.75 -6.20
N LEU A 233 11.03 -12.29 -5.79
CA LEU A 233 10.91 -13.19 -4.64
C LEU A 233 11.14 -14.67 -4.98
N GLY A 234 11.36 -15.02 -6.26
CA GLY A 234 11.53 -16.41 -6.69
C GLY A 234 10.23 -17.23 -6.60
N LEU A 235 9.06 -16.60 -6.63
CA LEU A 235 7.78 -17.29 -6.58
C LEU A 235 7.48 -18.05 -7.88
N PRO A 236 6.81 -19.22 -7.82
CA PRO A 236 6.42 -19.99 -9.00
C PRO A 236 5.61 -19.15 -10.00
N GLY A 237 5.93 -19.23 -11.29
CA GLY A 237 5.20 -18.50 -12.35
C GLY A 237 5.65 -17.05 -12.59
N GLY A 238 6.65 -16.57 -11.89
CA GLY A 238 7.23 -15.22 -12.10
C GLY A 238 8.09 -15.07 -13.36
N ARG A 239 8.40 -16.18 -14.07
CA ARG A 239 9.21 -16.21 -15.30
C ARG A 239 8.37 -16.08 -16.56
#